data_0284d3645aabc7e18a35f58613e8ce34
#
_entry.id   0284d3645aabc7e18a35f58613e8ce34
#
_cell.length_a   1.000
_cell.length_b   1.000
_cell.length_c   1.000
_cell.angle_alpha   90.00
_cell.angle_beta   90.00
_cell.angle_gamma   90.00
#
_symmetry.space_group_name_H-M   'P 1'
#
loop_
_entity.id
_entity.type
_entity.pdbx_description
1 polymer ?
#
loop_
_entity_poly.entity_id
_entity_poly.type
_entity_poly.pdbx_seq_one_letter_code
_entity_poly.pdbx_strand_id
1 'polypeptide(L)'
;MGSSSDPQEIDSLSRQGDEWIRRESGMADMFADADGKSREKEETERFLPFIDNWATCDQFSPKVFAKHRDELLPCIRRWIASDRTYTVRFGICMLMKHFLGEHFRREYADMAADIRSEEYYINMARAWYFSAALASNYAEILPYIEQKRLDIWTHNKTIQKAVESFRITAEQKQYLRTLKIKGE
;
A
#
# COMPACT_ATOMS: atom_id res chain seq x y z
N MET A 1 -1.89 7.50 -31.92
CA MET A 1 -1.32 6.19 -32.31
C MET A 1 -1.01 5.47 -31.01
N GLY A 2 -1.92 4.59 -30.58
CA GLY A 2 -1.77 3.80 -29.36
C GLY A 2 -0.79 2.66 -29.60
N SER A 3 0.26 2.58 -28.80
CA SER A 3 1.13 1.42 -28.73
C SER A 3 0.35 0.28 -28.09
N SER A 4 -0.11 -0.66 -28.88
CA SER A 4 -0.67 -1.93 -28.44
C SER A 4 0.52 -2.79 -28.00
N SER A 5 0.68 -3.01 -26.70
CA SER A 5 1.65 -3.97 -26.17
C SER A 5 1.27 -5.37 -26.65
N ASP A 6 2.24 -6.10 -27.18
CA ASP A 6 2.04 -7.45 -27.72
C ASP A 6 1.60 -8.40 -26.56
N PRO A 7 0.50 -9.16 -26.74
CA PRO A 7 0.04 -10.13 -25.72
C PRO A 7 1.10 -11.14 -25.30
N GLN A 8 2.05 -11.48 -26.18
CA GLN A 8 3.16 -12.40 -25.87
C GLN A 8 4.21 -11.74 -24.96
N GLU A 9 4.42 -10.44 -25.06
CA GLU A 9 5.33 -9.68 -24.21
C GLU A 9 4.76 -9.55 -22.77
N ILE A 10 3.45 -9.31 -22.66
CA ILE A 10 2.73 -9.27 -21.37
C ILE A 10 2.77 -10.62 -20.69
N ASP A 11 2.58 -11.73 -21.42
CA ASP A 11 2.61 -13.09 -20.87
C ASP A 11 4.03 -13.50 -20.41
N SER A 12 5.07 -13.05 -21.11
CA SER A 12 6.47 -13.30 -20.74
C SER A 12 6.88 -12.55 -19.48
N LEU A 13 6.43 -11.29 -19.31
CA LEU A 13 6.69 -10.46 -18.14
C LEU A 13 5.94 -10.98 -16.91
N SER A 14 4.70 -11.45 -17.09
CA SER A 14 3.92 -12.10 -16.04
C SER A 14 4.60 -13.37 -15.54
N ARG A 15 5.10 -14.21 -16.44
CA ARG A 15 5.85 -15.44 -16.07
C ARG A 15 7.16 -15.15 -15.35
N GLN A 16 7.89 -14.11 -15.74
CA GLN A 16 9.10 -13.67 -15.04
C GLN A 16 8.78 -13.17 -13.62
N GLY A 17 7.68 -12.43 -13.44
CA GLY A 17 7.19 -12.00 -12.14
C GLY A 17 6.81 -13.18 -11.24
N ASP A 18 6.06 -14.16 -11.76
CA ASP A 18 5.64 -15.36 -11.05
C ASP A 18 6.84 -16.25 -10.69
N GLU A 19 7.83 -16.34 -11.57
CA GLU A 19 9.04 -17.12 -11.34
C GLU A 19 9.94 -16.45 -10.28
N TRP A 20 9.98 -15.13 -10.29
CA TRP A 20 10.68 -14.36 -9.28
C TRP A 20 10.01 -14.47 -7.90
N ILE A 21 8.67 -14.32 -7.81
CA ILE A 21 7.89 -14.53 -6.58
C ILE A 21 8.09 -15.95 -6.03
N ARG A 22 8.16 -16.95 -6.89
CA ARG A 22 8.40 -18.34 -6.49
C ARG A 22 9.82 -18.59 -5.99
N ARG A 23 10.81 -17.91 -6.56
CA ARG A 23 12.20 -17.90 -6.06
C ARG A 23 12.30 -17.27 -4.69
N GLU A 24 11.69 -16.10 -4.49
CA GLU A 24 11.72 -15.38 -3.21
C GLU A 24 11.03 -16.14 -2.08
N SER A 25 9.90 -16.83 -2.35
CA SER A 25 9.26 -17.68 -1.34
C SER A 25 10.11 -18.91 -0.96
N GLY A 26 11.05 -19.34 -1.82
CA GLY A 26 12.00 -20.42 -1.54
C GLY A 26 13.37 -19.94 -1.04
N MET A 27 13.75 -18.68 -1.32
CA MET A 27 15.06 -18.11 -0.97
C MET A 27 15.07 -17.39 0.39
N ALA A 28 13.90 -17.09 0.97
CA ALA A 28 13.80 -16.44 2.26
C ALA A 28 14.51 -17.18 3.40
N ASP A 29 14.73 -18.49 3.25
CA ASP A 29 15.45 -19.32 4.22
C ASP A 29 16.97 -19.45 3.93
N MET A 30 17.45 -18.99 2.76
CA MET A 30 18.85 -19.16 2.34
C MET A 30 19.76 -17.94 2.60
N PHE A 31 19.22 -16.77 2.97
CA PHE A 31 19.98 -15.53 3.09
C PHE A 31 19.91 -14.90 4.48
N ALA A 32 20.04 -15.69 5.52
CA ALA A 32 20.11 -15.23 6.91
C ALA A 32 21.55 -14.81 7.30
N ASP A 33 22.22 -14.03 6.46
CA ASP A 33 23.52 -13.46 6.79
C ASP A 33 23.40 -11.99 7.17
N ALA A 34 24.33 -11.51 8.01
CA ALA A 34 24.34 -10.13 8.56
C ALA A 34 24.34 -9.02 7.48
N ASP A 35 24.62 -9.37 6.22
CA ASP A 35 24.60 -8.50 5.02
C ASP A 35 23.29 -8.56 4.21
N GLY A 36 22.36 -9.44 4.55
CA GLY A 36 21.10 -9.64 3.80
C GLY A 36 20.20 -8.42 3.70
N LYS A 37 20.34 -7.49 4.63
CA LYS A 37 19.53 -6.26 4.73
C LYS A 37 19.65 -5.32 3.54
N SER A 38 20.88 -5.03 3.11
CA SER A 38 21.14 -4.13 2.00
C SER A 38 20.72 -4.76 0.68
N ARG A 39 20.90 -6.04 0.54
CA ARG A 39 20.62 -6.80 -0.69
C ARG A 39 19.13 -6.90 -1.01
N GLU A 40 18.27 -7.27 -0.05
CA GLU A 40 16.82 -7.35 -0.30
C GLU A 40 16.19 -5.99 -0.62
N LYS A 41 16.71 -4.93 0.00
CA LYS A 41 16.30 -3.57 -0.30
C LYS A 41 16.70 -3.16 -1.72
N GLU A 42 17.94 -3.44 -2.13
CA GLU A 42 18.44 -3.18 -3.48
C GLU A 42 17.68 -4.01 -4.53
N GLU A 43 17.40 -5.27 -4.24
CA GLU A 43 16.62 -6.16 -5.10
C GLU A 43 15.17 -5.66 -5.23
N THR A 44 14.55 -5.21 -4.13
CA THR A 44 13.24 -4.58 -4.17
C THR A 44 13.24 -3.35 -5.07
N GLU A 45 14.22 -2.46 -4.94
CA GLU A 45 14.33 -1.25 -5.77
C GLU A 45 14.58 -1.57 -7.25
N ARG A 46 15.30 -2.66 -7.54
CA ARG A 46 15.47 -3.16 -8.91
C ARG A 46 14.20 -3.75 -9.50
N PHE A 47 13.36 -4.36 -8.66
CA PHE A 47 12.14 -5.03 -9.10
C PHE A 47 10.95 -4.06 -9.27
N LEU A 48 10.84 -3.05 -8.41
CA LEU A 48 9.72 -2.10 -8.44
C LEU A 48 9.43 -1.49 -9.82
N PRO A 49 10.44 -1.13 -10.66
CA PRO A 49 10.18 -0.61 -12.00
C PRO A 49 9.45 -1.57 -12.96
N PHE A 50 9.48 -2.86 -12.68
CA PHE A 50 8.87 -3.91 -13.51
C PHE A 50 7.48 -4.31 -13.03
N ILE A 51 7.02 -3.79 -11.88
CA ILE A 51 5.64 -4.01 -11.42
C ILE A 51 4.70 -3.14 -12.24
N ASP A 52 3.86 -3.79 -13.03
CA ASP A 52 2.89 -3.17 -13.94
C ASP A 52 1.43 -3.46 -13.58
N ASN A 53 1.20 -4.23 -12.51
CA ASN A 53 -0.14 -4.60 -12.07
C ASN A 53 -0.27 -4.67 -10.54
N TRP A 54 -1.52 -4.52 -10.07
CA TRP A 54 -1.84 -4.49 -8.65
C TRP A 54 -1.64 -5.85 -7.94
N ALA A 55 -1.86 -6.96 -8.65
CA ALA A 55 -1.78 -8.29 -8.05
C ALA A 55 -0.34 -8.62 -7.62
N THR A 56 0.63 -8.41 -8.52
CA THR A 56 2.06 -8.53 -8.21
C THR A 56 2.48 -7.56 -7.12
N CYS A 57 2.04 -6.30 -7.21
CA CYS A 57 2.35 -5.25 -6.23
C CYS A 57 1.89 -5.63 -4.81
N ASP A 58 0.67 -6.13 -4.65
CA ASP A 58 0.07 -6.39 -3.35
C ASP A 58 0.58 -7.68 -2.70
N GLN A 59 0.97 -8.66 -3.50
CA GLN A 59 1.55 -9.93 -3.03
C GLN A 59 3.01 -9.77 -2.63
N PHE A 60 3.74 -8.87 -3.28
CA PHE A 60 5.14 -8.63 -2.99
C PHE A 60 5.30 -7.98 -1.60
N SER A 61 5.92 -8.69 -0.67
CA SER A 61 6.18 -8.19 0.67
C SER A 61 7.29 -8.99 1.33
N PRO A 62 8.55 -8.56 1.16
CA PRO A 62 9.69 -9.23 1.77
C PRO A 62 9.55 -9.31 3.30
N LYS A 63 9.71 -10.53 3.84
CA LYS A 63 9.53 -10.80 5.29
C LYS A 63 10.53 -10.02 6.16
N VAL A 64 11.70 -9.70 5.61
CA VAL A 64 12.74 -8.94 6.30
C VAL A 64 12.26 -7.54 6.72
N PHE A 65 11.35 -6.92 5.97
CA PHE A 65 10.83 -5.59 6.27
C PHE A 65 10.14 -5.51 7.63
N ALA A 66 9.52 -6.60 8.10
CA ALA A 66 8.91 -6.65 9.42
C ALA A 66 9.93 -6.48 10.57
N LYS A 67 11.19 -6.84 10.34
CA LYS A 67 12.27 -6.76 11.35
C LYS A 67 13.08 -5.46 11.26
N HIS A 68 12.98 -4.72 10.14
CA HIS A 68 13.81 -3.57 9.82
C HIS A 68 13.00 -2.32 9.43
N ARG A 69 11.98 -2.01 10.23
CA ARG A 69 11.05 -0.88 9.98
C ARG A 69 11.74 0.47 9.89
N ASP A 70 12.75 0.71 10.74
CA ASP A 70 13.47 1.99 10.75
C ASP A 70 14.22 2.24 9.44
N GLU A 71 14.75 1.17 8.82
CA GLU A 71 15.43 1.23 7.53
C GLU A 71 14.43 1.24 6.36
N LEU A 72 13.24 0.66 6.54
CA LEU A 72 12.19 0.64 5.52
C LEU A 72 11.52 2.00 5.33
N LEU A 73 11.35 2.78 6.40
CA LEU A 73 10.61 4.04 6.34
C LEU A 73 11.22 5.06 5.35
N PRO A 74 12.55 5.29 5.30
CA PRO A 74 13.15 6.14 4.26
C PRO A 74 12.89 5.65 2.83
N CYS A 75 12.82 4.33 2.62
CA CYS A 75 12.48 3.76 1.30
C CYS A 75 11.04 4.04 0.94
N ILE A 76 10.10 3.83 1.88
CA ILE A 76 8.69 4.13 1.68
C ILE A 76 8.49 5.60 1.30
N ARG A 77 9.18 6.54 1.94
CA ARG A 77 9.11 7.96 1.59
C ARG A 77 9.51 8.21 0.14
N ARG A 78 10.57 7.56 -0.35
CA ARG A 78 10.99 7.67 -1.75
C ARG A 78 9.99 7.03 -2.70
N TRP A 79 9.47 5.84 -2.37
CA TRP A 79 8.48 5.14 -3.21
C TRP A 79 7.18 5.91 -3.35
N ILE A 80 6.68 6.50 -2.25
CA ILE A 80 5.47 7.35 -2.28
C ILE A 80 5.67 8.63 -3.11
N ALA A 81 6.91 9.14 -3.16
CA ALA A 81 7.25 10.33 -3.97
C ALA A 81 7.59 9.99 -5.44
N SER A 82 7.46 8.73 -5.87
CA SER A 82 7.72 8.31 -7.25
C SER A 82 6.65 8.79 -8.22
N ASP A 83 7.00 8.91 -9.49
CA ASP A 83 6.09 9.15 -10.61
C ASP A 83 5.42 7.87 -11.15
N ARG A 84 5.80 6.69 -10.63
CA ARG A 84 5.30 5.38 -11.07
C ARG A 84 4.15 4.90 -10.19
N THR A 85 3.00 4.68 -10.80
CA THR A 85 1.76 4.28 -10.10
C THR A 85 1.95 3.10 -9.15
N TYR A 86 2.56 2.02 -9.58
CA TYR A 86 2.72 0.83 -8.75
C TYR A 86 3.83 0.94 -7.72
N THR A 87 4.85 1.78 -7.94
CA THR A 87 5.84 2.11 -6.92
C THR A 87 5.22 2.91 -5.77
N VAL A 88 4.38 3.90 -6.09
CA VAL A 88 3.61 4.65 -5.07
C VAL A 88 2.66 3.71 -4.33
N ARG A 89 1.90 2.88 -5.06
CA ARG A 89 1.02 1.87 -4.46
C ARG A 89 1.77 0.95 -3.52
N PHE A 90 2.94 0.45 -3.93
CA PHE A 90 3.78 -0.40 -3.10
C PHE A 90 4.18 0.29 -1.79
N GLY A 91 4.63 1.55 -1.85
CA GLY A 91 4.94 2.34 -0.65
C GLY A 91 3.76 2.43 0.33
N ILE A 92 2.55 2.67 -0.18
CA ILE A 92 1.32 2.71 0.63
C ILE A 92 1.01 1.32 1.23
N CYS A 93 1.18 0.25 0.45
CA CYS A 93 0.97 -1.12 0.94
C CYS A 93 1.98 -1.49 2.04
N MET A 94 3.23 -1.02 1.96
CA MET A 94 4.22 -1.24 3.00
C MET A 94 3.89 -0.47 4.29
N LEU A 95 3.38 0.77 4.21
CA LEU A 95 2.83 1.47 5.38
C LEU A 95 1.71 0.66 6.03
N MET A 96 0.78 0.15 5.23
CA MET A 96 -0.36 -0.63 5.72
C MET A 96 0.08 -1.93 6.41
N LYS A 97 1.07 -2.64 5.86
CA LYS A 97 1.51 -3.95 6.35
C LYS A 97 2.40 -3.85 7.59
N HIS A 98 3.22 -2.81 7.71
CA HIS A 98 4.29 -2.77 8.69
C HIS A 98 4.18 -1.64 9.73
N PHE A 99 3.28 -0.66 9.52
CA PHE A 99 3.19 0.55 10.34
C PHE A 99 1.77 0.86 10.83
N LEU A 100 0.96 -0.17 11.06
CA LEU A 100 -0.33 -0.06 11.75
C LEU A 100 -0.28 -0.75 13.12
N GLY A 101 -1.32 -0.57 13.92
CA GLY A 101 -1.42 -1.11 15.28
C GLY A 101 -0.39 -0.45 16.21
N GLU A 102 0.40 -1.24 16.91
CA GLU A 102 1.42 -0.76 17.87
C GLU A 102 2.56 0.04 17.25
N HIS A 103 2.79 -0.12 15.94
CA HIS A 103 3.83 0.60 15.19
C HIS A 103 3.30 1.88 14.54
N PHE A 104 2.02 2.20 14.74
CA PHE A 104 1.41 3.38 14.16
C PHE A 104 2.00 4.68 14.71
N ARG A 105 2.26 5.63 13.81
CA ARG A 105 2.53 7.04 14.12
C ARG A 105 1.73 7.90 13.17
N ARG A 106 1.26 9.03 13.68
CA ARG A 106 0.45 9.97 12.91
C ARG A 106 1.11 10.42 11.60
N GLU A 107 2.42 10.61 11.62
CA GLU A 107 3.19 10.98 10.42
C GLU A 107 3.00 10.03 9.24
N TYR A 108 2.73 8.74 9.50
CA TYR A 108 2.51 7.75 8.43
C TYR A 108 1.16 7.94 7.75
N ALA A 109 0.13 8.28 8.53
CA ALA A 109 -1.18 8.63 8.00
C ALA A 109 -1.13 9.97 7.26
N ASP A 110 -0.38 10.95 7.76
CA ASP A 110 -0.15 12.22 7.07
C ASP A 110 0.50 11.98 5.70
N MET A 111 1.54 11.14 5.61
CA MET A 111 2.18 10.79 4.34
C MET A 111 1.16 10.23 3.32
N ALA A 112 0.29 9.32 3.74
CA ALA A 112 -0.73 8.74 2.86
C ALA A 112 -1.86 9.74 2.52
N ALA A 113 -2.22 10.64 3.46
CA ALA A 113 -3.24 11.66 3.26
C ALA A 113 -2.78 12.76 2.29
N ASP A 114 -1.48 13.08 2.28
CA ASP A 114 -0.93 14.18 1.49
C ASP A 114 -0.65 13.80 0.02
N ILE A 115 -0.75 12.52 -0.34
CA ILE A 115 -0.66 12.09 -1.74
C ILE A 115 -1.80 12.72 -2.53
N ARG A 116 -1.45 13.33 -3.68
CA ARG A 116 -2.40 13.84 -4.67
C ARG A 116 -2.20 13.09 -5.97
N SER A 117 -3.25 12.43 -6.46
CA SER A 117 -3.17 11.61 -7.68
C SER A 117 -4.55 11.46 -8.31
N GLU A 118 -4.58 11.44 -9.64
CA GLU A 118 -5.76 11.04 -10.44
C GLU A 118 -5.78 9.53 -10.71
N GLU A 119 -4.69 8.82 -10.38
CA GLU A 119 -4.52 7.40 -10.65
C GLU A 119 -5.40 6.53 -9.74
N TYR A 120 -6.29 5.76 -10.36
CA TYR A 120 -7.23 4.86 -9.66
C TYR A 120 -6.52 3.92 -8.67
N TYR A 121 -5.42 3.29 -9.09
CA TYR A 121 -4.74 2.29 -8.27
C TYR A 121 -4.00 2.89 -7.07
N ILE A 122 -3.55 4.13 -7.17
CA ILE A 122 -2.99 4.89 -6.04
C ILE A 122 -4.10 5.23 -5.05
N ASN A 123 -5.20 5.83 -5.53
CA ASN A 123 -6.31 6.24 -4.68
C ASN A 123 -7.01 5.04 -4.02
N MET A 124 -7.08 3.88 -4.72
CA MET A 124 -7.58 2.65 -4.14
C MET A 124 -6.68 2.13 -3.01
N ALA A 125 -5.36 2.20 -3.16
CA ALA A 125 -4.41 1.83 -2.10
C ALA A 125 -4.52 2.75 -0.88
N ARG A 126 -4.68 4.07 -1.10
CA ARG A 126 -4.94 5.05 -0.03
C ARG A 126 -6.23 4.71 0.73
N ALA A 127 -7.31 4.46 0.01
CA ALA A 127 -8.59 4.08 0.62
C ALA A 127 -8.46 2.78 1.42
N TRP A 128 -7.69 1.82 0.93
CA TRP A 128 -7.43 0.57 1.61
C TRP A 128 -6.59 0.78 2.87
N TYR A 129 -5.52 1.59 2.78
CA TYR A 129 -4.70 1.97 3.93
C TYR A 129 -5.57 2.59 5.05
N PHE A 130 -6.36 3.62 4.75
CA PHE A 130 -7.19 4.29 5.75
C PHE A 130 -8.28 3.39 6.32
N SER A 131 -8.85 2.49 5.52
CA SER A 131 -9.80 1.48 5.99
C SER A 131 -9.15 0.50 6.98
N ALA A 132 -7.95 0.00 6.68
CA ALA A 132 -7.19 -0.88 7.57
C ALA A 132 -6.72 -0.13 8.83
N ALA A 133 -6.32 1.13 8.67
CA ALA A 133 -5.92 2.00 9.77
C ALA A 133 -7.09 2.31 10.71
N LEU A 134 -8.30 2.56 10.20
CA LEU A 134 -9.51 2.65 11.04
C LEU A 134 -9.76 1.37 11.84
N ALA A 135 -9.50 0.21 11.27
CA ALA A 135 -9.69 -1.07 11.95
C ALA A 135 -8.63 -1.35 13.05
N SER A 136 -7.47 -0.71 12.99
CA SER A 136 -6.35 -0.95 13.90
C SER A 136 -6.11 0.20 14.88
N ASN A 137 -6.36 1.44 14.45
CA ASN A 137 -6.03 2.69 15.14
C ASN A 137 -7.19 3.68 15.00
N TYR A 138 -8.41 3.27 15.39
CA TYR A 138 -9.64 4.00 15.11
C TYR A 138 -9.60 5.45 15.59
N ALA A 139 -9.22 5.67 16.85
CA ALA A 139 -9.24 6.99 17.47
C ALA A 139 -8.27 7.98 16.80
N GLU A 140 -7.10 7.48 16.36
CA GLU A 140 -6.06 8.30 15.71
C GLU A 140 -6.41 8.62 14.25
N ILE A 141 -7.16 7.74 13.60
CA ILE A 141 -7.50 7.86 12.16
C ILE A 141 -8.83 8.55 11.93
N LEU A 142 -9.79 8.40 12.84
CA LEU A 142 -11.12 9.02 12.70
C LEU A 142 -11.05 10.52 12.35
N PRO A 143 -10.17 11.35 12.93
CA PRO A 143 -10.05 12.76 12.59
C PRO A 143 -9.76 13.06 11.11
N TYR A 144 -9.08 12.15 10.39
CA TYR A 144 -8.84 12.32 8.95
C TYR A 144 -10.13 12.26 8.14
N ILE A 145 -11.09 11.47 8.61
CA ILE A 145 -12.40 11.34 7.98
C ILE A 145 -13.30 12.50 8.40
N GLU A 146 -13.39 12.83 9.68
CA GLU A 146 -14.21 13.94 10.20
C GLU A 146 -13.82 15.29 9.61
N GLN A 147 -12.52 15.54 9.48
CA GLN A 147 -11.96 16.77 8.92
C GLN A 147 -11.85 16.76 7.39
N LYS A 148 -12.31 15.70 6.72
CA LYS A 148 -12.29 15.54 5.25
C LYS A 148 -10.90 15.79 4.65
N ARG A 149 -9.86 15.22 5.26
CA ARG A 149 -8.47 15.41 4.80
C ARG A 149 -8.12 14.69 3.51
N LEU A 150 -8.97 13.76 3.07
CA LEU A 150 -8.82 13.01 1.82
C LEU A 150 -9.66 13.66 0.72
N ASP A 151 -9.28 13.44 -0.56
CA ASP A 151 -10.15 13.75 -1.67
C ASP A 151 -11.48 12.98 -1.56
N ILE A 152 -12.55 13.50 -2.17
CA ILE A 152 -13.93 12.98 -2.03
C ILE A 152 -14.02 11.50 -2.36
N TRP A 153 -13.37 11.08 -3.46
CA TRP A 153 -13.43 9.70 -3.89
C TRP A 153 -12.74 8.76 -2.88
N THR A 154 -11.50 9.07 -2.49
CA THR A 154 -10.73 8.30 -1.50
C THR A 154 -11.44 8.26 -0.15
N HIS A 155 -12.00 9.40 0.29
CA HIS A 155 -12.78 9.51 1.52
C HIS A 155 -13.97 8.53 1.53
N ASN A 156 -14.82 8.62 0.51
CA ASN A 156 -16.01 7.77 0.42
C ASN A 156 -15.67 6.30 0.23
N LYS A 157 -14.61 5.99 -0.52
CA LYS A 157 -14.12 4.63 -0.71
C LYS A 157 -13.53 4.05 0.57
N THR A 158 -12.83 4.86 1.39
CA THR A 158 -12.36 4.47 2.72
C THR A 158 -13.52 4.05 3.61
N ILE A 159 -14.57 4.88 3.69
CA ILE A 159 -15.77 4.56 4.49
C ILE A 159 -16.44 3.29 3.98
N GLN A 160 -16.58 3.14 2.65
CA GLN A 160 -17.15 1.92 2.07
C GLN A 160 -16.40 0.68 2.54
N LYS A 161 -15.07 0.66 2.40
CA LYS A 161 -14.24 -0.48 2.80
C LYS A 161 -14.24 -0.70 4.31
N ALA A 162 -14.26 0.35 5.12
CA ALA A 162 -14.31 0.24 6.57
C ALA A 162 -15.62 -0.41 7.04
N VAL A 163 -16.78 -0.04 6.46
CA VAL A 163 -18.06 -0.65 6.84
C VAL A 163 -18.23 -2.09 6.37
N GLU A 164 -17.47 -2.54 5.37
CA GLU A 164 -17.40 -3.94 4.94
C GLU A 164 -16.54 -4.79 5.90
N SER A 165 -15.62 -4.17 6.66
CA SER A 165 -14.71 -4.87 7.57
C SER A 165 -15.43 -5.44 8.80
N PHE A 166 -15.15 -6.69 9.14
CA PHE A 166 -15.63 -7.31 10.38
C PHE A 166 -14.92 -6.78 11.65
N ARG A 167 -13.78 -6.09 11.49
CA ARG A 167 -12.98 -5.51 12.58
C ARG A 167 -13.51 -4.16 13.07
N ILE A 168 -14.47 -3.57 12.38
CA ILE A 168 -15.13 -2.31 12.74
C ILE A 168 -16.48 -2.64 13.42
N THR A 169 -16.76 -2.06 14.59
CA THR A 169 -18.00 -2.32 15.33
C THR A 169 -19.23 -1.77 14.60
N ALA A 170 -20.41 -2.25 14.97
CA ALA A 170 -21.68 -1.79 14.36
C ALA A 170 -21.90 -0.29 14.57
N GLU A 171 -21.58 0.24 15.76
CA GLU A 171 -21.70 1.66 16.09
C GLU A 171 -20.72 2.50 15.27
N GLN A 172 -19.46 2.08 15.17
CA GLN A 172 -18.46 2.74 14.34
C GLN A 172 -18.89 2.76 12.87
N LYS A 173 -19.43 1.65 12.34
CA LYS A 173 -19.95 1.59 10.96
C LYS A 173 -21.08 2.57 10.75
N GLN A 174 -22.01 2.66 11.72
CA GLN A 174 -23.13 3.60 11.64
C GLN A 174 -22.61 5.03 11.62
N TYR A 175 -21.68 5.38 12.49
CA TYR A 175 -21.09 6.71 12.54
C TYR A 175 -20.35 7.04 11.25
N LEU A 176 -19.48 6.17 10.76
CA LEU A 176 -18.76 6.37 9.51
C LEU A 176 -19.68 6.62 8.31
N ARG A 177 -20.84 5.94 8.25
CA ARG A 177 -21.83 6.20 7.19
C ARG A 177 -22.37 7.64 7.18
N THR A 178 -22.47 8.26 8.35
CA THR A 178 -22.91 9.67 8.47
C THR A 178 -21.87 10.66 7.94
N LEU A 179 -20.60 10.26 7.89
CA LEU A 179 -19.49 11.10 7.45
C LEU A 179 -19.25 11.05 5.93
N LYS A 180 -20.02 10.24 5.17
CA LYS A 180 -19.93 10.24 3.71
C LYS A 180 -20.22 11.61 3.13
N ILE A 181 -19.36 12.02 2.20
CA ILE A 181 -19.54 13.25 1.44
C ILE A 181 -20.51 12.93 0.29
N LYS A 182 -21.65 13.65 0.23
CA LYS A 182 -22.56 13.56 -0.92
C LYS A 182 -21.85 14.17 -2.12
N GLY A 183 -21.75 13.43 -3.22
CA GLY A 183 -21.34 13.99 -4.50
C GLY A 183 -22.38 15.00 -4.97
N GLU A 184 -21.92 16.05 -5.63
CA GLU A 184 -22.79 16.93 -6.41
C GLU A 184 -23.36 16.18 -7.59
#